data_b1562b7b663074ac599c200955662e7c
#
_entry.id   b1562b7b663074ac599c200955662e7c
#
_cell.length_a   1.000
_cell.length_b   1.000
_cell.length_c   1.000
_cell.angle_alpha   90.00
_cell.angle_beta   90.00
_cell.angle_gamma   90.00
#
_symmetry.space_group_name_H-M   'P 1'
#
loop_
_entity.id
_entity.type
_entity.pdbx_description
1 polymer ?
#
loop_
_entity_poly.entity_id
_entity_poly.type
_entity_poly.pdbx_seq_one_letter_code
_entity_poly.pdbx_strand_id
1 'polypeptide(L)'
;MIGEGLIDQTYIDAYTLGFDQLKARADAYPPARVAEICGIEEKVVIDLARAFGSTKKASIRLNYGMQRVRGGGNAVRAIACLPSLTGAWRERSGGLLLSSSSWAPVDVNALERPDLLPGWPSALPRMVNMNAIGDALLHPGDASFGPKVEALIVYNSNPVAVAPDSSKVAAGFAREDLFTIVLEHFQTDTADYADLILPATTQLEHLDAHKSYGHTHVMANLPAIAPVGESRANTEIFRGLAKAMGLTHPALFESDEALASKAFRWDDPALAGVTWDTLKTNGWAQLKLAEAPFAEGGFHTPSGKCEFFSERLQRAGLEPVPDYLPPYESAEYAPALAARYPLAMISPPARNFLNSSFVNVESLRSTEGEPHLDMHPADAHARQITEGELVRVFNDRGSMQARVRVTDRAREGVVVGLSVWWKKLAPDGCNANQVTSQALTDLGGSATFYDCLVEVEAAY
;
A
#
# COMPACT_ATOMS: atom_id res chain seq x y z
N MET A 1 -8.58 27.63 6.95
CA MET A 1 -9.83 27.38 7.70
C MET A 1 -9.74 27.96 9.12
N ILE A 2 -8.75 27.62 9.93
CA ILE A 2 -8.60 28.13 11.30
C ILE A 2 -8.53 29.66 11.31
N GLY A 3 -7.68 30.28 10.51
CA GLY A 3 -7.49 31.73 10.45
C GLY A 3 -8.73 32.55 10.03
N GLU A 4 -9.67 31.93 9.31
CA GLU A 4 -10.94 32.56 8.87
C GLU A 4 -12.16 32.11 9.69
N GLY A 5 -11.97 31.32 10.78
CA GLY A 5 -13.07 30.83 11.62
C GLY A 5 -13.99 29.80 10.95
N LEU A 6 -13.53 29.16 9.89
CA LEU A 6 -14.26 28.11 9.16
C LEU A 6 -14.07 26.74 9.84
N ILE A 7 -14.36 26.70 11.14
CA ILE A 7 -14.21 25.52 12.01
C ILE A 7 -15.45 25.33 12.88
N ASP A 8 -15.69 24.11 13.34
CA ASP A 8 -16.72 23.78 14.34
C ASP A 8 -16.08 23.68 15.72
N GLN A 9 -16.02 24.80 16.44
CA GLN A 9 -15.41 24.85 17.78
C GLN A 9 -16.09 23.87 18.75
N THR A 10 -17.40 23.68 18.63
CA THR A 10 -18.16 22.76 19.52
C THR A 10 -17.72 21.31 19.33
N TYR A 11 -17.47 20.90 18.07
CA TYR A 11 -16.95 19.57 17.78
C TYR A 11 -15.51 19.41 18.25
N ILE A 12 -14.69 20.43 18.03
CA ILE A 12 -13.28 20.45 18.45
C ILE A 12 -13.18 20.28 19.97
N ASP A 13 -13.91 21.05 20.73
CA ASP A 13 -13.85 21.02 22.19
C ASP A 13 -14.32 19.69 22.78
N ALA A 14 -15.38 19.10 22.20
CA ALA A 14 -15.95 17.86 22.68
C ALA A 14 -15.12 16.62 22.28
N TYR A 15 -14.67 16.55 21.02
CA TYR A 15 -14.24 15.28 20.40
C TYR A 15 -12.81 15.30 19.85
N THR A 16 -12.02 16.35 20.12
CA THR A 16 -10.62 16.39 19.68
C THR A 16 -9.66 16.60 20.85
N LEU A 17 -8.38 16.35 20.60
CA LEU A 17 -7.28 16.57 21.54
C LEU A 17 -6.11 17.26 20.82
N GLY A 18 -5.55 18.33 21.40
CA GLY A 18 -4.37 19.00 20.88
C GLY A 18 -4.65 20.07 19.83
N PHE A 19 -5.80 20.76 19.90
CA PHE A 19 -6.15 21.81 18.96
C PHE A 19 -5.17 22.98 18.97
N ASP A 20 -4.71 23.43 20.15
CA ASP A 20 -3.77 24.56 20.25
C ASP A 20 -2.43 24.23 19.58
N GLN A 21 -1.96 23.00 19.73
CA GLN A 21 -0.74 22.53 19.07
C GLN A 21 -0.90 22.46 17.55
N LEU A 22 -2.05 21.97 17.06
CA LEU A 22 -2.36 21.97 15.63
C LEU A 22 -2.47 23.39 15.07
N LYS A 23 -3.11 24.30 15.80
CA LYS A 23 -3.20 25.70 15.42
C LYS A 23 -1.82 26.35 15.30
N ALA A 24 -0.97 26.18 16.32
CA ALA A 24 0.41 26.68 16.28
C ALA A 24 1.21 26.11 15.10
N ARG A 25 1.01 24.83 14.76
CA ARG A 25 1.60 24.22 13.57
C ARG A 25 1.05 24.85 12.28
N ALA A 26 -0.26 25.03 12.17
CA ALA A 26 -0.91 25.64 11.01
C ALA A 26 -0.46 27.09 10.78
N ASP A 27 -0.22 27.86 11.84
CA ASP A 27 0.29 29.25 11.77
C ASP A 27 1.69 29.32 11.12
N ALA A 28 2.48 28.23 11.18
CA ALA A 28 3.78 28.14 10.51
C ALA A 28 3.65 27.84 9.00
N TYR A 29 2.45 27.57 8.48
CA TYR A 29 2.15 27.26 7.09
C TYR A 29 1.14 28.25 6.48
N PRO A 30 1.50 29.54 6.34
CA PRO A 30 0.65 30.49 5.62
C PRO A 30 0.45 30.04 4.16
N PRO A 31 -0.65 30.42 3.50
CA PRO A 31 -0.95 29.97 2.13
C PRO A 31 0.18 30.18 1.12
N ALA A 32 0.94 31.27 1.24
CA ALA A 32 2.09 31.55 0.38
C ALA A 32 3.19 30.47 0.52
N ARG A 33 3.52 30.06 1.76
CA ARG A 33 4.48 28.98 2.00
C ARG A 33 3.99 27.63 1.45
N VAL A 34 2.69 27.35 1.63
CA VAL A 34 2.09 26.11 1.07
C VAL A 34 2.13 26.13 -0.45
N ALA A 35 1.84 27.28 -1.06
CA ALA A 35 1.92 27.48 -2.51
C ALA A 35 3.33 27.20 -3.04
N GLU A 36 4.36 27.67 -2.35
CA GLU A 36 5.77 27.44 -2.69
C GLU A 36 6.14 25.96 -2.61
N ILE A 37 5.81 25.27 -1.47
CA ILE A 37 6.12 23.86 -1.27
C ILE A 37 5.38 22.97 -2.29
N CYS A 38 4.09 23.24 -2.53
CA CYS A 38 3.26 22.44 -3.44
C CYS A 38 3.43 22.87 -4.90
N GLY A 39 4.00 24.05 -5.15
CA GLY A 39 4.15 24.68 -6.46
C GLY A 39 2.81 24.88 -7.16
N ILE A 40 1.83 25.41 -6.44
CA ILE A 40 0.49 25.79 -6.91
C ILE A 40 0.25 27.25 -6.54
N GLU A 41 -0.75 27.88 -7.14
CA GLU A 41 -1.10 29.26 -6.79
C GLU A 41 -1.66 29.36 -5.36
N GLU A 42 -1.27 30.38 -4.61
CA GLU A 42 -1.77 30.67 -3.26
C GLU A 42 -3.30 30.75 -3.21
N LYS A 43 -3.90 31.34 -4.24
CA LYS A 43 -5.34 31.46 -4.39
C LYS A 43 -6.05 30.07 -4.39
N VAL A 44 -5.45 29.05 -4.97
CA VAL A 44 -5.99 27.69 -5.01
C VAL A 44 -6.06 27.10 -3.59
N VAL A 45 -5.03 27.35 -2.76
CA VAL A 45 -4.99 26.92 -1.38
C VAL A 45 -6.12 27.56 -0.57
N ILE A 46 -6.30 28.88 -0.72
CA ILE A 46 -7.31 29.66 -0.02
C ILE A 46 -8.72 29.25 -0.46
N ASP A 47 -8.97 29.15 -1.74
CA ASP A 47 -10.28 28.77 -2.29
C ASP A 47 -10.69 27.35 -1.88
N LEU A 48 -9.76 26.39 -1.90
CA LEU A 48 -10.00 25.04 -1.41
C LEU A 48 -10.35 25.02 0.07
N ALA A 49 -9.60 25.76 0.90
CA ALA A 49 -9.85 25.84 2.34
C ALA A 49 -11.25 26.44 2.64
N ARG A 50 -11.65 27.47 1.89
CA ARG A 50 -12.97 28.10 2.00
C ARG A 50 -14.09 27.18 1.53
N ALA A 51 -13.92 26.53 0.38
CA ALA A 51 -14.90 25.59 -0.16
C ALA A 51 -15.13 24.41 0.80
N PHE A 52 -14.06 23.81 1.32
CA PHE A 52 -14.18 22.71 2.27
C PHE A 52 -14.76 23.18 3.61
N GLY A 53 -14.23 24.26 4.18
CA GLY A 53 -14.65 24.76 5.50
C GLY A 53 -16.09 25.29 5.56
N SER A 54 -16.65 25.75 4.42
CA SER A 54 -18.04 26.19 4.34
C SER A 54 -19.03 25.08 3.97
N THR A 55 -18.56 23.88 3.60
CA THR A 55 -19.40 22.76 3.16
C THR A 55 -19.61 21.78 4.33
N LYS A 56 -20.81 21.76 4.92
CA LYS A 56 -21.12 20.88 6.06
C LYS A 56 -20.98 19.39 5.74
N LYS A 57 -21.44 18.95 4.57
CA LYS A 57 -21.39 17.55 4.12
C LYS A 57 -20.17 17.27 3.26
N ALA A 58 -19.03 17.82 3.63
CA ALA A 58 -17.78 17.57 2.91
C ALA A 58 -17.22 16.18 3.22
N SER A 59 -16.86 15.44 2.20
CA SER A 59 -16.20 14.15 2.32
C SER A 59 -14.87 14.12 1.59
N ILE A 60 -13.93 13.38 2.16
CA ILE A 60 -12.60 13.18 1.59
C ILE A 60 -12.43 11.70 1.28
N ARG A 61 -12.11 11.37 0.02
CA ARG A 61 -11.68 10.03 -0.36
C ARG A 61 -10.17 10.01 -0.52
N LEU A 62 -9.49 9.30 0.37
CA LEU A 62 -8.07 9.00 0.24
C LEU A 62 -7.83 7.73 -0.55
N ASN A 63 -6.62 7.59 -1.10
CA ASN A 63 -6.16 6.33 -1.64
C ASN A 63 -4.69 6.08 -1.24
N TYR A 64 -4.22 4.86 -1.42
CA TYR A 64 -2.92 4.38 -0.95
C TYR A 64 -1.70 5.07 -1.59
N GLY A 65 -1.87 5.75 -2.74
CA GLY A 65 -0.81 6.54 -3.35
C GLY A 65 -0.27 7.67 -2.46
N MET A 66 -1.11 8.23 -1.60
CA MET A 66 -0.73 9.33 -0.69
C MET A 66 0.39 8.96 0.31
N GLN A 67 0.53 7.70 0.63
CA GLN A 67 1.47 7.23 1.66
C GLN A 67 2.75 6.62 1.08
N ARG A 68 3.02 6.80 -0.23
CA ARG A 68 4.21 6.23 -0.90
C ARG A 68 5.40 7.20 -0.95
N VAL A 69 5.44 8.13 -0.02
CA VAL A 69 6.51 9.11 0.19
C VAL A 69 6.92 9.14 1.65
N ARG A 70 8.10 9.68 1.96
CA ARG A 70 8.65 9.77 3.32
C ARG A 70 7.61 10.26 4.33
N GLY A 71 7.00 11.41 4.07
CA GLY A 71 6.01 12.05 4.96
C GLY A 71 4.57 11.57 4.78
N GLY A 72 4.36 10.41 4.13
CA GLY A 72 3.01 9.94 3.76
C GLY A 72 2.07 9.74 4.92
N GLY A 73 2.55 9.21 6.04
CA GLY A 73 1.76 9.06 7.26
C GLY A 73 1.35 10.40 7.86
N ASN A 74 2.26 11.37 7.91
CA ASN A 74 1.96 12.74 8.36
C ASN A 74 0.97 13.45 7.43
N ALA A 75 1.10 13.27 6.10
CA ALA A 75 0.14 13.81 5.14
C ALA A 75 -1.28 13.26 5.36
N VAL A 76 -1.41 11.94 5.54
CA VAL A 76 -2.71 11.30 5.86
C VAL A 76 -3.27 11.81 7.18
N ARG A 77 -2.44 11.98 8.22
CA ARG A 77 -2.86 12.56 9.51
C ARG A 77 -3.36 13.99 9.37
N ALA A 78 -2.64 14.83 8.61
CA ALA A 78 -3.05 16.22 8.37
C ALA A 78 -4.43 16.28 7.70
N ILE A 79 -4.66 15.44 6.68
CA ILE A 79 -5.95 15.34 6.00
C ILE A 79 -7.02 14.81 6.96
N ALA A 80 -6.71 13.83 7.81
CA ALA A 80 -7.65 13.25 8.77
C ALA A 80 -8.11 14.26 9.85
N CYS A 81 -7.34 15.30 10.11
CA CYS A 81 -7.75 16.39 11.00
C CYS A 81 -8.89 17.25 10.41
N LEU A 82 -8.98 17.38 9.09
CA LEU A 82 -9.89 18.33 8.43
C LEU A 82 -11.38 18.11 8.75
N PRO A 83 -11.92 16.87 8.69
CA PRO A 83 -13.32 16.63 9.05
C PRO A 83 -13.64 16.94 10.52
N SER A 84 -12.66 16.75 11.42
CA SER A 84 -12.83 17.08 12.83
C SER A 84 -12.76 18.59 13.09
N LEU A 85 -11.97 19.33 12.32
CA LEU A 85 -11.94 20.79 12.38
C LEU A 85 -13.26 21.42 11.93
N THR A 86 -13.89 20.87 10.91
CA THR A 86 -15.13 21.43 10.32
C THR A 86 -16.41 20.80 10.88
N GLY A 87 -16.31 19.80 11.77
CA GLY A 87 -17.46 19.05 12.27
C GLY A 87 -18.14 18.16 11.19
N ALA A 88 -17.50 17.92 10.05
CA ALA A 88 -18.06 17.15 8.96
C ALA A 88 -18.41 15.69 9.35
N TRP A 89 -17.80 15.16 10.39
CA TRP A 89 -18.15 13.83 10.94
C TRP A 89 -19.57 13.73 11.51
N ARG A 90 -20.25 14.87 11.83
CA ARG A 90 -21.64 14.88 12.25
C ARG A 90 -22.61 14.49 11.13
N GLU A 91 -22.17 14.63 9.90
CA GLU A 91 -23.03 14.48 8.73
C GLU A 91 -22.91 13.08 8.13
N ARG A 92 -24.02 12.48 7.74
CA ARG A 92 -24.08 11.15 7.10
C ARG A 92 -23.13 10.99 5.92
N SER A 93 -22.92 12.03 5.14
CA SER A 93 -22.06 12.01 3.94
C SER A 93 -20.75 12.75 4.17
N GLY A 94 -20.45 13.17 5.39
CA GLY A 94 -19.23 13.88 5.74
C GLY A 94 -18.13 12.96 6.23
N GLY A 95 -16.94 13.49 6.36
CA GLY A 95 -15.83 12.80 6.97
C GLY A 95 -14.74 12.38 5.96
N LEU A 96 -14.07 11.27 6.26
CA LEU A 96 -12.95 10.76 5.47
C LEU A 96 -13.05 9.25 5.32
N LEU A 97 -12.77 8.74 4.13
CA LEU A 97 -12.70 7.32 3.85
C LEU A 97 -11.42 6.97 3.10
N LEU A 98 -10.59 6.11 3.68
CA LEU A 98 -9.49 5.42 3.00
C LEU A 98 -9.92 4.01 2.59
N SER A 99 -10.41 3.21 3.54
CA SER A 99 -10.79 1.82 3.34
C SER A 99 -11.92 1.45 4.30
N SER A 100 -12.83 0.59 3.85
CA SER A 100 -13.87 0.00 4.69
C SER A 100 -13.50 -1.39 5.23
N SER A 101 -12.31 -1.90 4.93
CA SER A 101 -11.93 -3.29 5.27
C SER A 101 -11.83 -3.56 6.78
N SER A 102 -11.55 -2.54 7.60
CA SER A 102 -11.49 -2.66 9.06
C SER A 102 -12.87 -2.70 9.74
N TRP A 103 -13.94 -2.41 9.01
CA TRP A 103 -15.29 -2.45 9.56
C TRP A 103 -15.86 -3.87 9.67
N ALA A 104 -15.35 -4.79 8.86
CA ALA A 104 -15.69 -6.21 9.01
C ALA A 104 -14.95 -6.76 10.24
N PRO A 105 -15.68 -7.34 11.20
CA PRO A 105 -15.12 -7.83 12.46
C PRO A 105 -14.44 -9.21 12.28
N VAL A 106 -13.34 -9.24 11.52
CA VAL A 106 -12.55 -10.46 11.32
C VAL A 106 -11.93 -10.91 12.64
N ASP A 107 -12.01 -12.20 12.93
CA ASP A 107 -11.32 -12.82 14.06
C ASP A 107 -9.91 -13.27 13.64
N VAL A 108 -8.99 -12.28 13.63
CA VAL A 108 -7.59 -12.50 13.25
C VAL A 108 -6.93 -13.54 14.14
N ASN A 109 -7.21 -13.54 15.45
CA ASN A 109 -6.61 -14.48 16.38
C ASN A 109 -7.07 -15.92 16.15
N ALA A 110 -8.35 -16.11 15.80
CA ALA A 110 -8.88 -17.44 15.47
C ALA A 110 -8.29 -18.01 14.18
N LEU A 111 -7.92 -17.11 13.22
CA LEU A 111 -7.34 -17.51 11.93
C LEU A 111 -5.81 -17.67 11.99
N GLU A 112 -5.09 -16.67 12.50
CA GLU A 112 -3.63 -16.66 12.49
C GLU A 112 -2.99 -17.47 13.61
N ARG A 113 -3.75 -17.75 14.69
CA ARG A 113 -3.31 -18.55 15.83
C ARG A 113 -1.92 -18.13 16.33
N PRO A 114 -1.73 -16.84 16.71
CA PRO A 114 -0.43 -16.36 17.20
C PRO A 114 0.04 -17.10 18.46
N ASP A 115 -0.90 -17.68 19.21
CA ASP A 115 -0.62 -18.53 20.38
C ASP A 115 0.22 -19.78 20.04
N LEU A 116 0.28 -20.19 18.79
CA LEU A 116 1.09 -21.31 18.31
C LEU A 116 2.49 -20.89 17.83
N LEU A 117 2.78 -19.59 17.76
CA LEU A 117 4.11 -19.12 17.37
C LEU A 117 5.12 -19.40 18.47
N PRO A 118 6.33 -19.90 18.13
CA PRO A 118 7.38 -20.10 19.09
C PRO A 118 7.70 -18.82 19.87
N GLY A 119 7.65 -18.90 21.20
CA GLY A 119 7.98 -17.76 22.07
C GLY A 119 6.85 -16.76 22.32
N TRP A 120 5.66 -16.94 21.75
CA TRP A 120 4.50 -16.08 22.01
C TRP A 120 4.10 -16.07 23.51
N PRO A 121 3.71 -14.91 24.09
CA PRO A 121 3.76 -13.55 23.53
C PRO A 121 5.11 -12.83 23.79
N SER A 122 6.03 -13.46 24.49
CA SER A 122 7.27 -12.82 25.01
C SER A 122 8.36 -12.66 23.95
N ALA A 123 8.36 -13.53 22.95
CA ALA A 123 9.28 -13.46 21.82
C ALA A 123 8.51 -13.79 20.53
N LEU A 124 8.76 -13.02 19.50
CA LEU A 124 8.20 -13.27 18.18
C LEU A 124 9.30 -13.77 17.23
N PRO A 125 8.95 -14.56 16.22
CA PRO A 125 9.85 -14.85 15.13
C PRO A 125 10.39 -13.55 14.51
N ARG A 126 11.62 -13.60 14.00
CA ARG A 126 12.19 -12.48 13.24
C ARG A 126 11.25 -12.06 12.11
N MET A 127 10.92 -10.78 12.08
CA MET A 127 10.15 -10.15 11.01
C MET A 127 11.10 -9.35 10.12
N VAL A 128 11.07 -9.61 8.83
CA VAL A 128 11.79 -8.83 7.82
C VAL A 128 10.80 -7.92 7.12
N ASN A 129 11.12 -6.63 7.03
CA ASN A 129 10.30 -5.72 6.25
C ASN A 129 10.36 -6.13 4.77
N MET A 130 9.21 -6.26 4.12
CA MET A 130 9.12 -6.71 2.72
C MET A 130 9.92 -5.84 1.74
N ASN A 131 10.15 -4.57 2.07
CA ASN A 131 10.94 -3.67 1.24
C ASN A 131 12.44 -4.00 1.26
N ALA A 132 12.89 -4.69 2.29
CA ALA A 132 14.28 -5.13 2.47
C ALA A 132 14.48 -6.62 2.12
N ILE A 133 13.55 -7.23 1.38
CA ILE A 133 13.66 -8.66 1.04
C ILE A 133 14.94 -8.98 0.28
N GLY A 134 15.38 -8.12 -0.64
CA GLY A 134 16.63 -8.31 -1.37
C GLY A 134 17.84 -8.35 -0.43
N ASP A 135 17.95 -7.37 0.47
CA ASP A 135 19.02 -7.32 1.48
C ASP A 135 18.96 -8.53 2.41
N ALA A 136 17.77 -8.93 2.85
CA ALA A 136 17.58 -10.08 3.73
C ALA A 136 18.00 -11.40 3.07
N LEU A 137 17.69 -11.58 1.80
CA LEU A 137 18.11 -12.77 1.06
C LEU A 137 19.62 -12.80 0.81
N LEU A 138 20.26 -11.65 0.62
CA LEU A 138 21.71 -11.55 0.41
C LEU A 138 22.52 -11.56 1.71
N HIS A 139 21.85 -11.42 2.87
CA HIS A 139 22.52 -11.34 4.16
C HIS A 139 23.15 -12.69 4.56
N PRO A 140 24.43 -12.74 4.92
CA PRO A 140 25.11 -14.00 5.26
C PRO A 140 24.67 -14.60 6.60
N GLY A 141 23.91 -13.84 7.40
CA GLY A 141 23.59 -14.15 8.79
C GLY A 141 24.63 -13.59 9.77
N ASP A 142 24.16 -13.08 10.91
CA ASP A 142 24.99 -12.65 12.05
C ASP A 142 24.16 -12.60 13.34
N ALA A 143 24.77 -12.14 14.45
CA ALA A 143 24.10 -12.08 15.75
C ALA A 143 22.91 -11.10 15.79
N SER A 144 22.90 -10.06 14.96
CA SER A 144 21.85 -9.03 14.93
C SER A 144 20.71 -9.40 13.97
N PHE A 145 21.04 -9.93 12.80
CA PHE A 145 20.08 -10.37 11.80
C PHE A 145 19.50 -11.75 12.12
N GLY A 146 20.29 -12.62 12.73
CA GLY A 146 20.02 -14.03 12.92
C GLY A 146 20.60 -14.90 11.79
N PRO A 147 20.15 -16.16 11.66
CA PRO A 147 20.65 -17.07 10.65
C PRO A 147 20.36 -16.56 9.23
N LYS A 148 21.22 -16.94 8.28
CA LYS A 148 21.01 -16.77 6.86
C LYS A 148 19.67 -17.37 6.44
N VAL A 149 19.00 -16.74 5.47
CA VAL A 149 17.79 -17.30 4.87
C VAL A 149 18.20 -18.42 3.90
N GLU A 150 17.79 -19.66 4.17
CA GLU A 150 18.12 -20.85 3.39
C GLU A 150 16.92 -21.43 2.67
N ALA A 151 15.69 -21.09 3.09
CA ALA A 151 14.46 -21.49 2.43
C ALA A 151 13.43 -20.35 2.45
N LEU A 152 12.65 -20.24 1.39
CA LEU A 152 11.61 -19.23 1.25
C LEU A 152 10.35 -19.85 0.63
N ILE A 153 9.21 -19.58 1.25
CA ILE A 153 7.90 -19.88 0.68
C ILE A 153 7.24 -18.57 0.28
N VAL A 154 6.94 -18.42 -0.99
CA VAL A 154 6.24 -17.25 -1.53
C VAL A 154 4.83 -17.67 -1.93
N TYR A 155 3.83 -16.96 -1.41
CA TYR A 155 2.44 -17.17 -1.83
C TYR A 155 1.70 -15.83 -1.89
N ASN A 156 0.73 -15.71 -2.80
CA ASN A 156 -0.05 -14.50 -3.05
C ASN A 156 0.82 -13.25 -3.32
N SER A 157 2.03 -13.42 -3.89
CA SER A 157 2.96 -12.32 -4.11
C SER A 157 3.93 -12.60 -5.25
N ASN A 158 4.39 -11.51 -5.91
CA ASN A 158 5.41 -11.56 -6.96
C ASN A 158 6.57 -10.59 -6.61
N PRO A 159 7.35 -10.85 -5.53
CA PRO A 159 8.35 -9.93 -5.02
C PRO A 159 9.43 -9.52 -6.03
N VAL A 160 9.84 -10.38 -6.95
CA VAL A 160 10.84 -10.03 -7.99
C VAL A 160 10.34 -8.90 -8.90
N ALA A 161 9.02 -8.79 -9.12
CA ALA A 161 8.44 -7.70 -9.87
C ALA A 161 8.08 -6.48 -9.00
N VAL A 162 7.55 -6.70 -7.77
CA VAL A 162 6.88 -5.64 -7.01
C VAL A 162 7.72 -5.01 -5.89
N ALA A 163 8.78 -5.67 -5.42
CA ALA A 163 9.61 -5.11 -4.37
C ALA A 163 10.58 -4.06 -4.92
N PRO A 164 10.90 -3.01 -4.12
CA PRO A 164 11.82 -1.97 -4.54
C PRO A 164 13.26 -2.49 -4.63
N ASP A 165 14.13 -1.79 -5.34
CA ASP A 165 15.52 -2.21 -5.63
C ASP A 165 15.56 -3.63 -6.19
N SER A 166 14.80 -3.82 -7.28
CA SER A 166 14.51 -5.16 -7.81
C SER A 166 15.74 -5.92 -8.32
N SER A 167 16.86 -5.24 -8.54
CA SER A 167 18.15 -5.89 -8.83
C SER A 167 18.65 -6.73 -7.66
N LYS A 168 18.60 -6.19 -6.43
CA LYS A 168 18.96 -6.94 -5.23
C LYS A 168 18.00 -8.08 -4.96
N VAL A 169 16.70 -7.84 -5.20
CA VAL A 169 15.67 -8.89 -5.05
C VAL A 169 15.97 -10.06 -5.98
N ALA A 170 16.20 -9.79 -7.28
CA ALA A 170 16.53 -10.82 -8.25
C ALA A 170 17.84 -11.55 -7.88
N ALA A 171 18.89 -10.82 -7.47
CA ALA A 171 20.13 -11.42 -7.00
C ALA A 171 19.94 -12.32 -5.77
N GLY A 172 19.07 -11.92 -4.84
CA GLY A 172 18.72 -12.72 -3.66
C GLY A 172 18.01 -14.02 -4.03
N PHE A 173 17.03 -13.96 -4.94
CA PHE A 173 16.31 -15.14 -5.43
C PHE A 173 17.17 -16.07 -6.31
N ALA A 174 18.18 -15.52 -7.01
CA ALA A 174 19.08 -16.31 -7.87
C ALA A 174 20.17 -17.06 -7.10
N ARG A 175 20.19 -17.02 -5.76
CA ARG A 175 21.18 -17.74 -4.96
C ARG A 175 21.00 -19.24 -5.10
N GLU A 176 22.09 -19.95 -5.44
CA GLU A 176 22.11 -21.42 -5.58
C GLU A 176 21.85 -22.18 -4.26
N ASP A 177 22.07 -21.51 -3.11
CA ASP A 177 21.89 -22.06 -1.77
C ASP A 177 20.58 -21.61 -1.09
N LEU A 178 19.63 -21.07 -1.84
CA LEU A 178 18.30 -20.69 -1.38
C LEU A 178 17.26 -21.66 -1.98
N PHE A 179 16.60 -22.44 -1.14
CA PHE A 179 15.50 -23.29 -1.59
C PHE A 179 14.20 -22.47 -1.64
N THR A 180 13.65 -22.26 -2.84
CA THR A 180 12.47 -21.41 -3.05
C THR A 180 11.25 -22.21 -3.49
N ILE A 181 10.15 -22.11 -2.74
CA ILE A 181 8.85 -22.68 -3.08
C ILE A 181 7.90 -21.51 -3.42
N VAL A 182 7.22 -21.57 -4.57
CA VAL A 182 6.24 -20.54 -4.98
C VAL A 182 4.87 -21.17 -5.17
N LEU A 183 3.87 -20.62 -4.48
CA LEU A 183 2.46 -20.95 -4.63
C LEU A 183 1.81 -19.85 -5.48
N GLU A 184 1.45 -20.16 -6.73
CA GLU A 184 0.99 -19.13 -7.67
C GLU A 184 0.02 -19.72 -8.72
N HIS A 185 -0.79 -18.87 -9.32
CA HIS A 185 -1.69 -19.22 -10.42
C HIS A 185 -0.96 -19.31 -11.77
N PHE A 186 0.07 -18.49 -11.93
CA PHE A 186 0.81 -18.33 -13.17
C PHE A 186 2.32 -18.30 -12.89
N GLN A 187 3.11 -18.61 -13.91
CA GLN A 187 4.55 -18.50 -13.82
C GLN A 187 4.98 -17.04 -13.88
N THR A 188 4.97 -16.38 -12.70
CA THR A 188 5.41 -14.99 -12.49
C THR A 188 6.92 -14.85 -12.59
N ASP A 189 7.44 -13.60 -12.55
CA ASP A 189 8.88 -13.36 -12.48
C ASP A 189 9.51 -14.03 -11.25
N THR A 190 8.79 -14.09 -10.13
CA THR A 190 9.27 -14.78 -8.92
C THR A 190 9.28 -16.30 -9.09
N ALA A 191 8.28 -16.84 -9.77
CA ALA A 191 8.19 -18.28 -10.03
C ALA A 191 9.32 -18.78 -10.94
N ASP A 192 9.94 -17.92 -11.76
CA ASP A 192 11.09 -18.28 -12.58
C ASP A 192 12.37 -18.61 -11.77
N TYR A 193 12.41 -18.21 -10.50
CA TYR A 193 13.51 -18.53 -9.56
C TYR A 193 13.18 -19.69 -8.62
N ALA A 194 12.00 -20.30 -8.74
CA ALA A 194 11.57 -21.32 -7.80
C ALA A 194 12.18 -22.70 -8.10
N ASP A 195 12.62 -23.39 -7.04
CA ASP A 195 12.97 -24.83 -7.12
C ASP A 195 11.70 -25.69 -7.20
N LEU A 196 10.60 -25.21 -6.60
CA LEU A 196 9.33 -25.90 -6.61
C LEU A 196 8.17 -24.92 -6.81
N ILE A 197 7.32 -25.17 -7.79
CA ILE A 197 6.09 -24.43 -8.05
C ILE A 197 4.90 -25.30 -7.67
N LEU A 198 4.05 -24.80 -6.78
CA LEU A 198 2.81 -25.44 -6.36
C LEU A 198 1.62 -24.62 -6.91
N PRO A 199 0.84 -25.18 -7.86
CA PRO A 199 -0.25 -24.44 -8.47
C PRO A 199 -1.37 -24.20 -7.46
N ALA A 200 -1.77 -22.92 -7.30
CA ALA A 200 -2.83 -22.50 -6.40
C ALA A 200 -4.16 -22.31 -7.15
N THR A 201 -5.27 -22.55 -6.46
CA THR A 201 -6.61 -22.29 -6.99
C THR A 201 -6.95 -20.82 -7.02
N THR A 202 -7.75 -20.40 -8.00
CA THR A 202 -8.40 -19.07 -8.02
C THR A 202 -9.63 -19.07 -7.11
N GLN A 203 -10.17 -17.86 -6.84
CA GLN A 203 -11.40 -17.71 -6.05
C GLN A 203 -12.64 -18.44 -6.63
N LEU A 204 -12.62 -18.83 -7.89
CA LEU A 204 -13.69 -19.61 -8.50
C LEU A 204 -13.67 -21.08 -8.10
N GLU A 205 -12.58 -21.56 -7.51
CA GLU A 205 -12.27 -22.99 -7.32
C GLU A 205 -12.25 -23.41 -5.85
N HIS A 206 -12.30 -22.47 -4.89
CA HIS A 206 -12.22 -22.81 -3.46
C HIS A 206 -13.24 -22.05 -2.61
N LEU A 207 -13.47 -22.58 -1.41
CA LEU A 207 -14.29 -21.93 -0.39
C LEU A 207 -13.47 -20.89 0.36
N ASP A 208 -14.05 -19.70 0.58
CA ASP A 208 -13.45 -18.64 1.38
C ASP A 208 -14.51 -17.72 2.00
N ALA A 209 -14.10 -16.84 2.88
CA ALA A 209 -14.91 -15.77 3.46
C ALA A 209 -14.27 -14.42 3.16
N HIS A 210 -15.02 -13.51 2.54
CA HIS A 210 -14.48 -12.25 2.04
C HIS A 210 -15.03 -11.03 2.78
N LYS A 211 -14.18 -10.06 2.98
CA LYS A 211 -14.50 -8.66 3.28
C LYS A 211 -14.03 -7.76 2.13
N SER A 212 -14.48 -6.52 2.10
CA SER A 212 -14.04 -5.56 1.08
C SER A 212 -13.45 -4.29 1.69
N TYR A 213 -12.65 -3.57 0.92
CA TYR A 213 -12.23 -2.21 1.25
C TYR A 213 -13.00 -1.13 0.44
N GLY A 214 -13.93 -1.53 -0.41
CA GLY A 214 -14.72 -0.63 -1.28
C GLY A 214 -16.23 -0.64 -1.02
N HIS A 215 -16.70 -1.57 -0.19
CA HIS A 215 -18.11 -1.65 0.21
C HIS A 215 -18.26 -2.24 1.63
N THR A 216 -19.50 -2.23 2.15
CA THR A 216 -19.82 -2.64 3.52
C THR A 216 -20.50 -4.02 3.57
N HIS A 217 -20.04 -4.95 2.74
CA HIS A 217 -20.57 -6.31 2.71
C HIS A 217 -19.47 -7.31 3.08
N VAL A 218 -19.87 -8.38 3.76
CA VAL A 218 -19.11 -9.63 3.90
C VAL A 218 -19.74 -10.68 3.01
N MET A 219 -18.96 -11.63 2.51
CA MET A 219 -19.43 -12.62 1.53
C MET A 219 -18.88 -14.00 1.84
N ALA A 220 -19.70 -15.04 1.56
CA ALA A 220 -19.21 -16.39 1.42
C ALA A 220 -18.83 -16.63 -0.05
N ASN A 221 -17.59 -17.05 -0.27
CA ASN A 221 -17.14 -17.50 -1.56
C ASN A 221 -17.26 -19.01 -1.64
N LEU A 222 -18.19 -19.51 -2.44
CA LEU A 222 -18.35 -20.94 -2.71
C LEU A 222 -17.71 -21.28 -4.06
N PRO A 223 -17.06 -22.44 -4.20
CA PRO A 223 -16.46 -22.83 -5.48
C PRO A 223 -17.54 -22.94 -6.55
N ALA A 224 -17.32 -22.26 -7.68
CA ALA A 224 -18.20 -22.30 -8.85
C ALA A 224 -17.76 -23.37 -9.87
N ILE A 225 -16.49 -23.77 -9.83
CA ILE A 225 -15.90 -24.81 -10.68
C ILE A 225 -14.99 -25.70 -9.85
N ALA A 226 -14.70 -26.89 -10.36
CA ALA A 226 -13.66 -27.75 -9.77
C ALA A 226 -12.26 -27.15 -10.02
N PRO A 227 -11.28 -27.43 -9.15
CA PRO A 227 -9.89 -27.03 -9.36
C PRO A 227 -9.37 -27.44 -10.75
N VAL A 228 -8.66 -26.52 -11.42
CA VAL A 228 -8.10 -26.76 -12.75
C VAL A 228 -6.77 -27.48 -12.62
N GLY A 229 -6.59 -28.59 -13.36
CA GLY A 229 -5.35 -29.36 -13.35
C GLY A 229 -5.00 -29.91 -11.98
N GLU A 230 -3.80 -29.61 -11.50
CA GLU A 230 -3.30 -30.03 -10.19
C GLU A 230 -3.40 -28.92 -9.12
N SER A 231 -4.11 -27.83 -9.41
CA SER A 231 -4.22 -26.70 -8.49
C SER A 231 -4.94 -27.10 -7.20
N ARG A 232 -4.50 -26.51 -6.07
CA ARG A 232 -5.07 -26.73 -4.74
C ARG A 232 -5.19 -25.39 -4.02
N ALA A 233 -6.19 -25.30 -3.13
CA ALA A 233 -6.29 -24.15 -2.24
C ALA A 233 -5.01 -24.01 -1.39
N ASN A 234 -4.55 -22.78 -1.15
CA ASN A 234 -3.35 -22.53 -0.34
C ASN A 234 -3.46 -23.21 1.04
N THR A 235 -4.63 -23.19 1.65
CA THR A 235 -4.90 -23.90 2.92
C THR A 235 -4.68 -25.41 2.80
N GLU A 236 -5.06 -26.03 1.69
CA GLU A 236 -4.80 -27.45 1.43
C GLU A 236 -3.32 -27.73 1.22
N ILE A 237 -2.61 -26.85 0.50
CA ILE A 237 -1.17 -26.95 0.31
C ILE A 237 -0.45 -26.89 1.66
N PHE A 238 -0.80 -25.94 2.53
CA PHE A 238 -0.17 -25.82 3.85
C PHE A 238 -0.53 -27.00 4.78
N ARG A 239 -1.74 -27.56 4.72
CA ARG A 239 -2.09 -28.82 5.41
C ARG A 239 -1.21 -29.98 4.91
N GLY A 240 -0.98 -30.06 3.61
CA GLY A 240 -0.10 -31.05 3.00
C GLY A 240 1.34 -30.92 3.47
N LEU A 241 1.87 -29.69 3.52
CA LEU A 241 3.21 -29.41 4.04
C LEU A 241 3.33 -29.76 5.53
N ALA A 242 2.35 -29.38 6.35
CA ALA A 242 2.33 -29.74 7.77
C ALA A 242 2.39 -31.27 7.97
N LYS A 243 1.62 -32.01 7.20
CA LYS A 243 1.63 -33.48 7.22
C LYS A 243 3.00 -34.05 6.80
N ALA A 244 3.58 -33.54 5.72
CA ALA A 244 4.89 -33.98 5.21
C ALA A 244 6.01 -33.70 6.20
N MET A 245 5.91 -32.60 6.95
CA MET A 245 6.84 -32.22 8.03
C MET A 245 6.61 -33.00 9.35
N GLY A 246 5.59 -33.87 9.43
CA GLY A 246 5.27 -34.61 10.64
C GLY A 246 4.68 -33.77 11.77
N LEU A 247 4.13 -32.58 11.46
CA LEU A 247 3.46 -31.73 12.43
C LEU A 247 2.09 -32.35 12.79
N THR A 248 1.68 -32.24 14.06
CA THR A 248 0.52 -32.94 14.57
C THR A 248 -0.53 -32.05 15.25
N HIS A 249 -0.26 -30.75 15.39
CA HIS A 249 -1.19 -29.86 16.08
C HIS A 249 -2.52 -29.75 15.30
N PRO A 250 -3.70 -29.96 15.94
CA PRO A 250 -4.99 -30.03 15.24
C PRO A 250 -5.33 -28.79 14.40
N ALA A 251 -4.97 -27.60 14.87
CA ALA A 251 -5.23 -26.34 14.14
C ALA A 251 -4.58 -26.28 12.74
N LEU A 252 -3.51 -27.04 12.50
CA LEU A 252 -2.85 -27.13 11.19
C LEU A 252 -3.63 -27.99 10.18
N PHE A 253 -4.69 -28.67 10.62
CA PHE A 253 -5.47 -29.60 9.81
C PHE A 253 -6.95 -29.25 9.75
N GLU A 254 -7.34 -28.08 10.26
CA GLU A 254 -8.73 -27.62 10.16
C GLU A 254 -9.15 -27.48 8.69
N SER A 255 -10.39 -27.86 8.40
CA SER A 255 -10.97 -27.71 7.06
C SER A 255 -11.22 -26.24 6.71
N ASP A 256 -11.36 -25.94 5.44
CA ASP A 256 -11.70 -24.58 4.98
C ASP A 256 -13.07 -24.14 5.51
N GLU A 257 -14.03 -25.07 5.63
CA GLU A 257 -15.32 -24.82 6.27
C GLU A 257 -15.17 -24.44 7.75
N ALA A 258 -14.31 -25.12 8.49
CA ALA A 258 -14.06 -24.81 9.90
C ALA A 258 -13.34 -23.43 10.04
N LEU A 259 -12.41 -23.12 9.16
CA LEU A 259 -11.73 -21.81 9.14
C LEU A 259 -12.71 -20.68 8.79
N ALA A 260 -13.53 -20.85 7.75
CA ALA A 260 -14.50 -19.86 7.32
C ALA A 260 -15.60 -19.64 8.38
N SER A 261 -16.02 -20.69 9.08
CA SER A 261 -17.03 -20.60 10.15
C SER A 261 -16.57 -19.74 11.35
N LYS A 262 -15.28 -19.54 11.54
CA LYS A 262 -14.70 -18.71 12.60
C LYS A 262 -14.00 -17.43 12.07
N ALA A 263 -14.16 -17.13 10.78
CA ALA A 263 -13.47 -15.99 10.15
C ALA A 263 -13.89 -14.63 10.70
N PHE A 264 -15.10 -14.52 11.24
CA PHE A 264 -15.64 -13.29 11.80
C PHE A 264 -16.08 -13.51 13.26
N ARG A 265 -16.05 -12.45 14.05
CA ARG A 265 -16.71 -12.40 15.36
C ARG A 265 -18.21 -12.23 15.10
N TRP A 266 -18.94 -13.35 15.05
CA TRP A 266 -20.38 -13.40 14.70
C TRP A 266 -21.29 -12.75 15.75
N ASP A 267 -20.79 -12.52 16.96
CA ASP A 267 -21.44 -11.80 18.05
C ASP A 267 -21.28 -10.28 17.95
N ASP A 268 -20.47 -9.78 17.01
CA ASP A 268 -20.28 -8.34 16.79
C ASP A 268 -21.59 -7.70 16.30
N PRO A 269 -21.99 -6.53 16.86
CA PRO A 269 -23.20 -5.82 16.44
C PRO A 269 -23.29 -5.53 14.94
N ALA A 270 -22.14 -5.33 14.27
CA ALA A 270 -22.10 -5.12 12.83
C ALA A 270 -22.61 -6.34 12.01
N LEU A 271 -22.57 -7.53 12.60
CA LEU A 271 -23.05 -8.79 12.01
C LEU A 271 -24.32 -9.31 12.67
N ALA A 272 -25.05 -8.50 13.44
CA ALA A 272 -26.24 -8.96 14.16
C ALA A 272 -27.25 -9.70 13.26
N GLY A 273 -27.52 -10.98 13.59
CA GLY A 273 -28.41 -11.86 12.82
C GLY A 273 -27.75 -12.55 11.62
N VAL A 274 -26.45 -12.39 11.41
CA VAL A 274 -25.68 -13.11 10.40
C VAL A 274 -24.89 -14.24 11.06
N THR A 275 -24.91 -15.41 10.44
CA THR A 275 -24.08 -16.57 10.80
C THR A 275 -23.38 -17.08 9.55
N TRP A 276 -22.38 -17.94 9.70
CA TRP A 276 -21.73 -18.56 8.54
C TRP A 276 -22.74 -19.29 7.64
N ASP A 277 -23.70 -20.03 8.21
CA ASP A 277 -24.70 -20.77 7.43
C ASP A 277 -25.66 -19.84 6.68
N THR A 278 -26.11 -18.75 7.32
CA THR A 278 -26.94 -17.75 6.62
C THR A 278 -26.15 -17.03 5.55
N LEU A 279 -24.86 -16.77 5.78
CA LEU A 279 -23.97 -16.13 4.79
C LEU A 279 -23.76 -17.03 3.57
N LYS A 280 -23.52 -18.33 3.77
CA LYS A 280 -23.45 -19.31 2.66
C LYS A 280 -24.75 -19.38 1.85
N THR A 281 -25.88 -19.37 2.53
CA THR A 281 -27.19 -19.47 1.87
C THR A 281 -27.50 -18.22 1.01
N ASN A 282 -27.16 -17.04 1.51
CA ASN A 282 -27.47 -15.78 0.88
C ASN A 282 -26.34 -15.26 -0.04
N GLY A 283 -25.14 -15.80 0.08
CA GLY A 283 -23.93 -15.36 -0.63
C GLY A 283 -23.26 -14.15 0.01
N TRP A 284 -24.02 -13.23 0.58
CA TRP A 284 -23.51 -11.99 1.18
C TRP A 284 -24.41 -11.46 2.30
N ALA A 285 -23.84 -10.58 3.12
CA ALA A 285 -24.58 -9.82 4.12
C ALA A 285 -23.98 -8.40 4.23
N GLN A 286 -24.85 -7.41 4.39
CA GLN A 286 -24.42 -6.04 4.64
C GLN A 286 -24.13 -5.83 6.12
N LEU A 287 -22.99 -5.21 6.44
CA LEU A 287 -22.64 -4.79 7.80
C LEU A 287 -23.62 -3.72 8.31
N LYS A 288 -24.06 -3.85 9.54
CA LYS A 288 -24.89 -2.86 10.23
C LYS A 288 -23.99 -1.80 10.87
N LEU A 289 -23.72 -0.73 10.14
CA LEU A 289 -22.85 0.35 10.56
C LEU A 289 -23.65 1.60 10.87
N ALA A 290 -23.13 2.43 11.80
CA ALA A 290 -23.68 3.76 12.05
C ALA A 290 -23.53 4.63 10.78
N GLU A 291 -24.54 5.46 10.49
CA GLU A 291 -24.53 6.35 9.31
C GLU A 291 -23.50 7.47 9.43
N ALA A 292 -23.19 7.90 10.66
CA ALA A 292 -22.16 8.90 10.99
C ALA A 292 -21.35 8.37 12.21
N PRO A 293 -20.39 7.48 12.01
CA PRO A 293 -19.77 6.71 13.11
C PRO A 293 -19.00 7.56 14.12
N PHE A 294 -18.57 8.77 13.75
CA PHE A 294 -17.81 9.67 14.61
C PHE A 294 -18.57 10.98 14.91
N ALA A 295 -19.88 11.01 14.73
CA ALA A 295 -20.69 12.21 15.00
C ALA A 295 -20.57 12.70 16.45
N GLU A 296 -20.41 11.78 17.39
CA GLU A 296 -20.26 12.03 18.83
C GLU A 296 -18.92 11.50 19.37
N GLY A 297 -17.86 11.59 18.59
CA GLY A 297 -16.55 11.03 18.95
C GLY A 297 -16.49 9.52 18.77
N GLY A 298 -15.86 8.79 19.71
CA GLY A 298 -15.71 7.33 19.61
C GLY A 298 -14.61 6.90 18.62
N PHE A 299 -13.61 7.75 18.43
CA PHE A 299 -12.45 7.41 17.59
C PHE A 299 -11.65 6.27 18.23
N HIS A 300 -11.09 5.40 17.40
CA HIS A 300 -10.26 4.27 17.83
C HIS A 300 -8.84 4.72 18.23
N THR A 301 -8.76 5.71 19.09
CA THR A 301 -7.54 6.25 19.68
C THR A 301 -7.51 5.98 21.17
N PRO A 302 -6.38 6.07 21.87
CA PRO A 302 -6.31 5.90 23.32
C PRO A 302 -7.23 6.86 24.11
N SER A 303 -7.44 8.07 23.60
CA SER A 303 -8.31 9.08 24.22
C SER A 303 -9.79 8.95 23.85
N GLY A 304 -10.14 8.13 22.85
CA GLY A 304 -11.48 8.08 22.23
C GLY A 304 -11.80 9.32 21.40
N LYS A 305 -10.85 10.25 21.23
CA LYS A 305 -10.98 11.52 20.51
C LYS A 305 -10.10 11.53 19.24
N CYS A 306 -10.39 12.43 18.31
CA CYS A 306 -9.46 12.71 17.21
C CYS A 306 -8.22 13.42 17.77
N GLU A 307 -7.08 12.72 17.76
CA GLU A 307 -5.83 13.21 18.32
C GLU A 307 -5.06 14.04 17.30
N PHE A 308 -5.20 15.36 17.33
CA PHE A 308 -4.36 16.29 16.56
C PHE A 308 -2.92 16.28 17.08
N PHE A 309 -2.77 16.09 18.40
CA PHE A 309 -1.51 15.82 19.06
C PHE A 309 -1.52 14.37 19.57
N SER A 310 -0.51 13.59 19.21
CA SER A 310 -0.39 12.18 19.60
C SER A 310 0.77 11.97 20.58
N GLU A 311 0.47 11.74 21.85
CA GLU A 311 1.49 11.37 22.84
C GLU A 311 2.23 10.07 22.48
N ARG A 312 1.56 9.14 21.82
CA ARG A 312 2.19 7.88 21.38
C ARG A 312 3.32 8.16 20.39
N LEU A 313 3.11 9.05 19.43
CA LEU A 313 4.14 9.44 18.47
C LEU A 313 5.27 10.21 19.13
N GLN A 314 4.93 11.13 20.07
CA GLN A 314 5.94 11.83 20.85
C GLN A 314 6.86 10.88 21.62
N ARG A 315 6.28 9.88 22.30
CA ARG A 315 7.06 8.85 23.03
C ARG A 315 7.92 7.99 22.09
N ALA A 316 7.50 7.82 20.84
CA ALA A 316 8.27 7.11 19.81
C ALA A 316 9.33 8.00 19.14
N GLY A 317 9.51 9.26 19.57
CA GLY A 317 10.46 10.19 18.95
C GLY A 317 10.04 10.69 17.56
N LEU A 318 8.73 10.58 17.26
CA LEU A 318 8.13 11.03 15.99
C LEU A 318 7.36 12.33 16.20
N GLU A 319 7.06 13.03 15.09
CA GLU A 319 6.28 14.28 15.15
C GLU A 319 4.88 14.06 15.75
N PRO A 320 4.58 14.65 16.92
CA PRO A 320 3.30 14.45 17.59
C PRO A 320 2.14 15.17 16.91
N VAL A 321 2.41 16.26 16.19
CA VAL A 321 1.45 17.03 15.38
C VAL A 321 1.78 16.81 13.91
N PRO A 322 0.81 16.67 13.00
CA PRO A 322 1.12 16.53 11.57
C PRO A 322 2.03 17.65 11.07
N ASP A 323 3.04 17.27 10.28
CA ASP A 323 4.01 18.19 9.68
C ASP A 323 4.36 17.78 8.27
N TYR A 324 4.91 18.72 7.47
CA TYR A 324 5.50 18.42 6.20
C TYR A 324 6.90 17.80 6.39
N LEU A 325 7.11 16.68 5.75
CA LEU A 325 8.42 16.03 5.64
C LEU A 325 8.79 15.94 4.17
N PRO A 326 9.89 16.57 3.73
CA PRO A 326 10.31 16.49 2.34
C PRO A 326 10.65 15.03 1.97
N PRO A 327 10.38 14.60 0.71
CA PRO A 327 10.80 13.30 0.23
C PRO A 327 12.30 13.06 0.44
N TYR A 328 12.71 11.81 0.72
CA TYR A 328 14.13 11.48 0.86
C TYR A 328 14.94 11.84 -0.39
N GLU A 329 14.37 11.57 -1.55
CA GLU A 329 14.96 11.91 -2.83
C GLU A 329 14.26 13.16 -3.39
N SER A 330 14.75 14.32 -2.99
CA SER A 330 14.27 15.64 -3.42
C SER A 330 15.41 16.65 -3.38
N ALA A 331 15.26 17.77 -4.10
CA ALA A 331 16.23 18.85 -4.04
C ALA A 331 16.37 19.47 -2.66
N GLU A 332 15.29 19.43 -1.85
CA GLU A 332 15.29 19.95 -0.47
C GLU A 332 16.07 19.05 0.48
N TYR A 333 15.91 17.73 0.40
CA TYR A 333 16.52 16.79 1.36
C TYR A 333 17.87 16.24 0.88
N ALA A 334 18.01 15.97 -0.43
CA ALA A 334 19.18 15.37 -1.05
C ALA A 334 19.67 16.16 -2.27
N PRO A 335 20.15 17.43 -2.11
CA PRO A 335 20.47 18.30 -3.23
C PRO A 335 21.58 17.74 -4.14
N ALA A 336 22.55 17.02 -3.59
CA ALA A 336 23.61 16.39 -4.39
C ALA A 336 23.08 15.25 -5.28
N LEU A 337 22.08 14.50 -4.81
CA LEU A 337 21.41 13.48 -5.61
C LEU A 337 20.55 14.13 -6.71
N ALA A 338 19.80 15.17 -6.35
CA ALA A 338 18.96 15.92 -7.29
C ALA A 338 19.75 16.60 -8.40
N ALA A 339 21.00 17.02 -8.13
CA ALA A 339 21.90 17.56 -9.16
C ALA A 339 22.32 16.51 -10.20
N ARG A 340 22.32 15.21 -9.84
CA ARG A 340 22.65 14.09 -10.74
C ARG A 340 21.42 13.50 -11.42
N TYR A 341 20.31 13.49 -10.73
CA TYR A 341 19.03 12.90 -11.13
C TYR A 341 17.91 13.91 -10.90
N PRO A 342 17.70 14.87 -11.81
CA PRO A 342 16.86 16.04 -11.57
C PRO A 342 15.35 15.78 -11.72
N LEU A 343 14.94 14.62 -12.26
CA LEU A 343 13.54 14.31 -12.49
C LEU A 343 12.98 13.45 -11.34
N ALA A 344 11.89 13.91 -10.73
CA ALA A 344 11.13 13.10 -9.78
C ALA A 344 10.27 12.09 -10.55
N MET A 345 10.46 10.79 -10.29
CA MET A 345 9.65 9.76 -10.90
C MET A 345 8.55 9.29 -9.94
N ILE A 346 7.31 9.30 -10.41
CA ILE A 346 6.20 8.59 -9.78
C ILE A 346 5.80 7.37 -10.62
N SER A 347 5.46 6.28 -9.93
CA SER A 347 5.17 4.99 -10.57
C SER A 347 3.78 4.47 -10.19
N PRO A 348 2.68 5.15 -10.59
CA PRO A 348 1.34 4.68 -10.32
C PRO A 348 1.06 3.38 -11.08
N PRO A 349 0.10 2.54 -10.59
CA PRO A 349 -0.34 1.37 -11.34
C PRO A 349 -0.87 1.74 -12.71
N ALA A 350 -0.61 0.90 -13.70
CA ALA A 350 -1.26 0.99 -15.00
C ALA A 350 -2.79 0.82 -14.86
N ARG A 351 -3.55 1.33 -15.83
CA ARG A 351 -5.01 1.39 -15.72
C ARG A 351 -5.67 0.02 -15.90
N ASN A 352 -5.14 -0.79 -16.80
CA ASN A 352 -5.77 -2.04 -17.22
C ASN A 352 -5.24 -3.28 -16.49
N PHE A 353 -4.28 -3.12 -15.57
CA PHE A 353 -3.86 -4.17 -14.65
C PHE A 353 -3.51 -3.58 -13.27
N LEU A 354 -3.54 -4.42 -12.24
CA LEU A 354 -3.36 -4.00 -10.85
C LEU A 354 -1.99 -4.47 -10.32
N ASN A 355 -1.03 -3.56 -10.24
CA ASN A 355 0.37 -3.92 -9.94
C ASN A 355 0.82 -5.09 -10.84
N SER A 356 1.30 -6.20 -10.27
CA SER A 356 1.68 -7.39 -11.05
C SER A 356 0.50 -8.32 -11.41
N SER A 357 -0.72 -8.05 -10.97
CA SER A 357 -1.90 -8.86 -11.31
C SER A 357 -2.48 -8.45 -12.65
N PHE A 358 -2.82 -9.43 -13.48
CA PHE A 358 -3.40 -9.29 -14.82
C PHE A 358 -2.44 -8.80 -15.92
N VAL A 359 -1.19 -8.50 -15.63
CA VAL A 359 -0.17 -8.16 -16.66
C VAL A 359 0.01 -9.30 -17.66
N ASN A 360 -0.13 -10.54 -17.20
CA ASN A 360 -0.07 -11.74 -18.03
C ASN A 360 -1.30 -11.93 -18.94
N VAL A 361 -2.41 -11.20 -18.69
CA VAL A 361 -3.62 -11.28 -19.53
C VAL A 361 -3.41 -10.44 -20.78
N GLU A 362 -3.26 -11.11 -21.93
CA GLU A 362 -2.89 -10.48 -23.19
C GLU A 362 -3.86 -9.37 -23.63
N SER A 363 -5.17 -9.58 -23.46
CA SER A 363 -6.18 -8.57 -23.82
C SER A 363 -6.08 -7.28 -23.00
N LEU A 364 -5.69 -7.37 -21.74
CA LEU A 364 -5.48 -6.22 -20.87
C LEU A 364 -4.13 -5.56 -21.17
N ARG A 365 -3.09 -6.37 -21.32
CA ARG A 365 -1.75 -5.87 -21.65
C ARG A 365 -1.71 -5.18 -23.02
N SER A 366 -2.37 -5.73 -24.03
CA SER A 366 -2.43 -5.11 -25.36
C SER A 366 -3.17 -3.77 -25.36
N THR A 367 -4.09 -3.54 -24.41
CA THR A 367 -4.75 -2.24 -24.23
C THR A 367 -3.80 -1.19 -23.66
N GLU A 368 -2.88 -1.57 -22.77
CA GLU A 368 -1.81 -0.69 -22.28
C GLU A 368 -0.70 -0.50 -23.34
N GLY A 369 -0.51 -1.47 -24.24
CA GLY A 369 0.53 -1.47 -25.25
C GLY A 369 1.87 -1.94 -24.70
N GLU A 370 2.78 -1.02 -24.42
CA GLU A 370 4.12 -1.26 -23.91
C GLU A 370 4.42 -0.33 -22.72
N PRO A 371 5.47 -0.60 -21.93
CA PRO A 371 5.91 0.33 -20.88
C PRO A 371 6.18 1.70 -21.46
N HIS A 372 5.53 2.74 -20.90
CA HIS A 372 5.73 4.11 -21.33
C HIS A 372 6.02 5.04 -20.16
N LEU A 373 6.67 6.17 -20.51
CA LEU A 373 7.05 7.24 -19.60
C LEU A 373 6.40 8.54 -20.06
N ASP A 374 5.49 9.10 -19.25
CA ASP A 374 4.98 10.43 -19.51
C ASP A 374 6.03 11.46 -19.10
N MET A 375 6.34 12.40 -19.99
CA MET A 375 7.35 13.43 -19.79
C MET A 375 6.83 14.79 -20.29
N HIS A 376 7.09 15.84 -19.51
CA HIS A 376 6.70 17.20 -19.91
C HIS A 376 7.49 17.64 -21.16
N PRO A 377 6.88 18.43 -22.09
CA PRO A 377 7.57 18.90 -23.31
C PRO A 377 8.89 19.65 -23.07
N ALA A 378 8.98 20.46 -22.00
CA ALA A 378 10.20 21.17 -21.64
C ALA A 378 11.34 20.20 -21.23
N ASP A 379 11.01 19.16 -20.44
CA ASP A 379 11.98 18.15 -20.00
C ASP A 379 12.47 17.29 -21.17
N ALA A 380 11.56 16.91 -22.08
CA ALA A 380 11.89 16.18 -23.30
C ALA A 380 12.79 17.01 -24.23
N HIS A 381 12.45 18.27 -24.46
CA HIS A 381 13.24 19.18 -25.29
C HIS A 381 14.64 19.37 -24.71
N ALA A 382 14.79 19.57 -23.40
CA ALA A 382 16.10 19.76 -22.75
C ALA A 382 17.02 18.54 -22.92
N ARG A 383 16.45 17.35 -23.18
CA ARG A 383 17.16 16.07 -23.38
C ARG A 383 17.20 15.63 -24.83
N GLN A 384 16.67 16.42 -25.75
CA GLN A 384 16.55 16.12 -27.17
C GLN A 384 15.77 14.82 -27.45
N ILE A 385 14.80 14.51 -26.58
CA ILE A 385 13.93 13.33 -26.67
C ILE A 385 12.65 13.74 -27.41
N THR A 386 12.19 12.85 -28.31
CA THR A 386 10.99 13.05 -29.13
C THR A 386 9.87 12.09 -28.74
N GLU A 387 8.63 12.41 -29.16
CA GLU A 387 7.46 11.55 -28.96
C GLU A 387 7.68 10.16 -29.52
N GLY A 388 7.36 9.13 -28.72
CA GLY A 388 7.48 7.73 -29.11
C GLY A 388 8.91 7.16 -29.08
N GLU A 389 9.90 7.95 -28.70
CA GLU A 389 11.29 7.51 -28.60
C GLU A 389 11.48 6.51 -27.45
N LEU A 390 12.30 5.46 -27.67
CA LEU A 390 12.70 4.55 -26.60
C LEU A 390 13.77 5.23 -25.74
N VAL A 391 13.55 5.27 -24.45
CA VAL A 391 14.45 5.92 -23.48
C VAL A 391 14.89 4.96 -22.41
N ARG A 392 16.06 5.28 -21.83
CA ARG A 392 16.58 4.70 -20.60
C ARG A 392 16.28 5.65 -19.45
N VAL A 393 15.57 5.15 -18.43
CA VAL A 393 15.30 5.82 -17.15
C VAL A 393 16.22 5.20 -16.10
N PHE A 394 17.04 6.00 -15.41
CA PHE A 394 18.09 5.45 -14.56
C PHE A 394 18.45 6.29 -13.34
N ASN A 395 19.05 5.65 -12.36
CA ASN A 395 19.76 6.24 -11.22
C ASN A 395 20.83 5.27 -10.69
N ASP A 396 21.38 5.51 -9.49
CA ASP A 396 22.45 4.67 -8.90
C ASP A 396 22.03 3.20 -8.66
N ARG A 397 20.72 2.91 -8.55
CA ARG A 397 20.21 1.55 -8.30
C ARG A 397 20.10 0.70 -9.56
N GLY A 398 19.80 1.31 -10.67
CA GLY A 398 19.64 0.59 -11.93
C GLY A 398 18.99 1.44 -13.02
N SER A 399 18.40 0.73 -13.99
CA SER A 399 17.70 1.37 -15.10
C SER A 399 16.57 0.50 -15.63
N MET A 400 15.65 1.15 -16.35
CA MET A 400 14.62 0.50 -17.16
C MET A 400 14.44 1.24 -18.48
N GLN A 401 13.89 0.54 -19.48
CA GLN A 401 13.49 1.16 -20.74
C GLN A 401 11.99 1.38 -20.82
N ALA A 402 11.59 2.49 -21.40
CA ALA A 402 10.21 2.83 -21.66
C ALA A 402 10.09 3.69 -22.93
N ARG A 403 8.91 3.70 -23.55
CA ARG A 403 8.65 4.60 -24.67
C ARG A 403 8.09 5.92 -24.17
N VAL A 404 8.67 7.03 -24.58
CA VAL A 404 8.24 8.36 -24.11
C VAL A 404 6.90 8.74 -24.73
N ARG A 405 6.05 9.30 -23.89
CA ARG A 405 4.87 10.05 -24.26
C ARG A 405 5.08 11.51 -23.83
N VAL A 406 5.27 12.41 -24.78
CA VAL A 406 5.45 13.83 -24.49
C VAL A 406 4.08 14.46 -24.24
N THR A 407 3.84 14.93 -23.01
CA THR A 407 2.52 15.40 -22.60
C THR A 407 2.60 16.46 -21.50
N ASP A 408 1.74 17.47 -21.57
CA ASP A 408 1.52 18.48 -20.52
C ASP A 408 0.76 17.97 -19.29
N ARG A 409 0.30 16.72 -19.31
CA ARG A 409 -0.24 16.03 -18.13
C ARG A 409 0.85 15.72 -17.10
N ALA A 410 2.07 15.47 -17.56
CA ALA A 410 3.23 15.42 -16.67
C ALA A 410 3.64 16.86 -16.35
N ARG A 411 3.97 17.12 -15.09
CA ARG A 411 4.50 18.41 -14.66
C ARG A 411 5.98 18.50 -15.03
N GLU A 412 6.48 19.69 -15.35
CA GLU A 412 7.92 19.95 -15.52
C GLU A 412 8.70 19.49 -14.28
N GLY A 413 9.79 18.75 -14.50
CA GLY A 413 10.59 18.12 -13.44
C GLY A 413 10.02 16.80 -12.90
N VAL A 414 8.89 16.32 -13.42
CA VAL A 414 8.25 15.06 -12.99
C VAL A 414 8.01 14.14 -14.18
N VAL A 415 8.41 12.89 -14.05
CA VAL A 415 8.07 11.83 -15.02
C VAL A 415 7.17 10.77 -14.40
N VAL A 416 6.30 10.18 -15.22
CA VAL A 416 5.34 9.16 -14.79
C VAL A 416 5.61 7.86 -15.50
N GLY A 417 6.22 6.90 -14.79
CA GLY A 417 6.48 5.56 -15.31
C GLY A 417 5.49 4.56 -14.74
N LEU A 418 4.51 4.10 -15.54
CA LEU A 418 3.46 3.21 -15.03
C LEU A 418 4.03 1.88 -14.54
N SER A 419 3.62 1.47 -13.34
CA SER A 419 4.03 0.20 -12.70
C SER A 419 2.86 -0.81 -12.68
N VAL A 420 3.06 -2.09 -12.55
CA VAL A 420 4.29 -2.88 -12.55
C VAL A 420 4.21 -3.84 -13.72
N TRP A 421 5.02 -3.65 -14.73
CA TRP A 421 5.19 -4.66 -15.77
C TRP A 421 5.96 -5.85 -15.19
N TRP A 422 5.59 -7.07 -15.57
CA TRP A 422 6.46 -8.22 -15.34
C TRP A 422 7.76 -8.00 -16.13
N LYS A 423 8.88 -8.28 -15.49
CA LYS A 423 10.21 -8.07 -16.11
C LYS A 423 10.33 -8.83 -17.43
N LYS A 424 9.88 -10.08 -17.49
CA LYS A 424 9.87 -10.89 -18.71
C LYS A 424 8.93 -10.38 -19.83
N LEU A 425 8.06 -9.42 -19.54
CA LEU A 425 7.16 -8.78 -20.50
C LEU A 425 7.56 -7.33 -20.81
N ALA A 426 8.64 -6.85 -20.22
CA ALA A 426 9.23 -5.53 -20.50
C ALA A 426 10.35 -5.65 -21.56
N PRO A 427 10.60 -4.59 -22.35
CA PRO A 427 11.56 -4.64 -23.49
C PRO A 427 12.98 -5.04 -23.10
N ASP A 428 13.46 -4.58 -21.94
CA ASP A 428 14.81 -4.82 -21.44
C ASP A 428 14.85 -5.78 -20.24
N GLY A 429 13.74 -6.44 -19.92
CA GLY A 429 13.64 -7.30 -18.73
C GLY A 429 13.63 -6.54 -17.40
N CYS A 430 13.31 -5.26 -17.42
CA CYS A 430 13.33 -4.37 -16.26
C CYS A 430 11.98 -3.65 -16.09
N ASN A 431 11.70 -3.17 -14.89
CA ASN A 431 10.52 -2.37 -14.61
C ASN A 431 10.85 -1.21 -13.64
N ALA A 432 9.85 -0.40 -13.29
CA ALA A 432 10.02 0.79 -12.45
C ALA A 432 10.74 0.52 -11.12
N ASN A 433 10.66 -0.70 -10.58
CA ASN A 433 11.31 -1.04 -9.31
C ASN A 433 12.84 -1.24 -9.41
N GLN A 434 13.41 -1.17 -10.61
CA GLN A 434 14.87 -1.09 -10.75
C GLN A 434 15.44 0.22 -10.17
N VAL A 435 14.66 1.28 -10.17
CA VAL A 435 15.10 2.61 -9.74
C VAL A 435 14.47 3.07 -8.42
N THR A 436 13.51 2.33 -7.84
CA THR A 436 12.86 2.69 -6.57
C THR A 436 13.70 2.34 -5.34
N SER A 437 13.52 3.11 -4.27
CA SER A 437 14.27 3.00 -3.01
C SER A 437 13.62 2.02 -2.03
N GLN A 438 14.44 1.36 -1.21
CA GLN A 438 14.01 0.56 -0.05
C GLN A 438 13.73 1.41 1.20
N ALA A 439 13.93 2.73 1.15
CA ALA A 439 13.65 3.62 2.26
C ALA A 439 12.19 3.53 2.70
N LEU A 440 11.95 3.67 4.00
CA LEU A 440 10.65 3.46 4.61
C LEU A 440 9.91 4.77 4.85
N THR A 441 8.59 4.73 4.75
CA THR A 441 7.71 5.85 5.13
C THR A 441 7.75 6.08 6.65
N ASP A 442 7.40 7.30 7.07
CA ASP A 442 7.49 7.81 8.43
C ASP A 442 6.73 7.00 9.50
N LEU A 443 5.49 6.62 9.24
CA LEU A 443 4.64 5.94 10.23
C LEU A 443 4.32 4.50 9.88
N GLY A 444 4.15 4.20 8.59
CA GLY A 444 3.69 2.89 8.15
C GLY A 444 4.80 1.89 7.87
N GLY A 445 6.06 2.31 7.79
CA GLY A 445 7.18 1.43 7.44
C GLY A 445 7.03 0.76 6.07
N SER A 446 6.32 1.37 5.13
CA SER A 446 6.13 0.91 3.77
C SER A 446 7.16 1.53 2.81
N ALA A 447 7.23 1.07 1.56
CA ALA A 447 8.16 1.61 0.58
C ALA A 447 7.80 3.03 0.13
N THR A 448 8.83 3.84 -0.03
CA THR A 448 8.73 5.20 -0.57
C THR A 448 8.88 5.19 -2.10
N PHE A 449 7.98 4.48 -2.79
CA PHE A 449 8.05 4.31 -4.26
C PHE A 449 8.07 5.61 -5.05
N TYR A 450 7.54 6.71 -4.48
CA TYR A 450 7.47 8.02 -5.12
C TYR A 450 8.56 8.99 -4.63
N ASP A 451 9.41 8.57 -3.69
CA ASP A 451 10.68 9.23 -3.37
C ASP A 451 11.76 8.65 -4.29
N CYS A 452 11.72 9.02 -5.56
CA CYS A 452 12.59 8.44 -6.58
C CYS A 452 13.04 9.52 -7.53
N LEU A 453 14.33 9.80 -7.53
CA LEU A 453 14.97 10.69 -8.50
C LEU A 453 15.64 9.87 -9.60
N VAL A 454 15.46 10.30 -10.84
CA VAL A 454 15.98 9.66 -12.04
C VAL A 454 16.54 10.68 -13.03
N GLU A 455 17.34 10.18 -13.97
CA GLU A 455 17.65 10.86 -15.22
C GLU A 455 17.11 10.03 -16.38
N VAL A 456 16.86 10.67 -17.51
CA VAL A 456 16.30 10.06 -18.72
C VAL A 456 17.15 10.43 -19.92
N GLU A 457 17.53 9.45 -20.71
CA GLU A 457 18.31 9.63 -21.95
C GLU A 457 17.77 8.72 -23.07
N ALA A 458 18.08 9.00 -24.32
CA ALA A 458 17.76 8.14 -25.44
C ALA A 458 18.38 6.74 -25.22
N ALA A 459 17.63 5.67 -25.46
CA ALA A 459 18.16 4.31 -25.43
C ALA A 459 18.80 4.00 -26.78
N TYR A 460 20.09 3.61 -26.78
CA TYR A 460 20.83 3.24 -27.98
C TYR A 460 20.83 1.73 -28.18
#